data_640787af7aca1ccb545b8986f2e2e01c
#
_entry.id   640787af7aca1ccb545b8986f2e2e01c
#
_cell.length_a   1.000
_cell.length_b   1.000
_cell.length_c   1.000
_cell.angle_alpha   90.00
_cell.angle_beta   90.00
_cell.angle_gamma   90.00
#
_symmetry.space_group_name_H-M   'P 1'
#
loop_
_entity.id
_entity.type
_entity.pdbx_description
1 polymer ?
#
loop_
_entity_poly.entity_id
_entity_poly.type
_entity_poly.pdbx_seq_one_letter_code
_entity_poly.pdbx_strand_id
1 'polypeptide(L)'
;MNTPANTSPAQHLALNGVSALPHWGVIQAQGEDAADFLHKQLSNDVLLLPVGQSRLAAFCSAKGRMQASLIVVKTAPDTILLVLSLDLLAQTLKRLSMFVLRAKVKMTDATGQWQLRGLLGDRAKVLLGDAAPWHTVEMAGAYAVALYPSVLSNVQVPRALWLAPISKALPEGPELSSEVWQWAEVMSGVTLLTQPVFEAFVPQMLNYESVGGVNFKKGCYPGQEVVARSQFRGTLKRRTALVHSPVSLTPGQDVFTPADPEQACATVVLSAARPDGQGFDALVSGTLESMQKGWHAGTAEGAALELLPLPYPLLADI
;
A
#
# COMPACT_ATOMS: atom_id res chain seq x y z
N MET A 1 -20.11 29.08 43.29
CA MET A 1 -18.78 29.23 42.64
C MET A 1 -18.61 28.03 41.73
N ASN A 2 -18.90 28.18 40.46
CA ASN A 2 -18.73 27.13 39.45
C ASN A 2 -17.33 27.26 38.87
N THR A 3 -16.47 26.27 39.11
CA THR A 3 -15.16 26.14 38.45
C THR A 3 -15.43 25.70 37.02
N PRO A 4 -14.91 26.40 36.01
CA PRO A 4 -15.01 25.93 34.62
C PRO A 4 -14.14 24.69 34.43
N ALA A 5 -14.73 23.66 33.83
CA ALA A 5 -14.02 22.47 33.39
C ALA A 5 -12.93 22.88 32.40
N ASN A 6 -11.69 22.54 32.75
CA ASN A 6 -10.50 22.74 31.92
C ASN A 6 -10.58 21.73 30.76
N THR A 7 -11.18 22.13 29.64
CA THR A 7 -11.06 21.39 28.37
C THR A 7 -9.63 21.52 27.90
N SER A 8 -8.87 20.46 28.09
CA SER A 8 -7.54 20.29 27.48
C SER A 8 -7.64 20.59 25.98
N PRO A 9 -6.79 21.48 25.42
CA PRO A 9 -6.80 21.71 23.99
C PRO A 9 -6.45 20.39 23.30
N ALA A 10 -7.33 19.93 22.39
CA ALA A 10 -7.05 18.82 21.52
C ALA A 10 -5.68 19.09 20.89
N GLN A 11 -4.70 18.26 21.21
CA GLN A 11 -3.38 18.33 20.59
C GLN A 11 -3.62 18.17 19.09
N HIS A 12 -3.46 19.24 18.33
CA HIS A 12 -3.47 19.18 16.87
C HIS A 12 -2.35 18.23 16.47
N LEU A 13 -2.74 17.05 16.02
CA LEU A 13 -1.82 16.03 15.52
C LEU A 13 -1.02 16.65 14.38
N ALA A 14 0.27 16.87 14.60
CA ALA A 14 1.16 17.44 13.59
C ALA A 14 1.46 16.37 12.54
N LEU A 15 0.57 16.21 11.54
CA LEU A 15 0.77 15.32 10.40
C LEU A 15 1.72 15.95 9.39
N ASN A 16 2.93 16.26 9.83
CA ASN A 16 3.96 16.90 9.01
C ASN A 16 5.34 16.46 9.48
N GLY A 17 6.14 15.92 8.58
CA GLY A 17 7.51 15.51 8.93
C GLY A 17 8.08 14.41 8.05
N VAL A 18 9.19 13.85 8.54
CA VAL A 18 10.00 12.81 7.91
C VAL A 18 10.07 11.60 8.82
N SER A 19 9.63 10.45 8.35
CA SER A 19 9.63 9.18 9.10
C SER A 19 10.64 8.18 8.52
N ALA A 20 11.30 7.42 9.37
CA ALA A 20 11.99 6.22 8.95
C ALA A 20 10.99 5.12 8.57
N LEU A 21 11.35 4.28 7.57
CA LEU A 21 10.51 3.19 7.07
C LEU A 21 11.22 1.83 7.26
N PRO A 22 11.43 1.36 8.49
CA PRO A 22 12.17 0.13 8.75
C PRO A 22 11.44 -1.13 8.29
N HIS A 23 10.14 -1.05 8.06
CA HIS A 23 9.29 -2.15 7.58
C HIS A 23 9.26 -2.26 6.05
N TRP A 24 9.99 -1.42 5.32
CA TRP A 24 10.09 -1.45 3.88
C TRP A 24 11.49 -1.90 3.44
N GLY A 25 11.56 -2.65 2.34
CA GLY A 25 12.80 -3.09 1.71
C GLY A 25 12.85 -2.77 0.23
N VAL A 26 14.03 -2.97 -0.37
CA VAL A 26 14.29 -2.68 -1.78
C VAL A 26 14.89 -3.88 -2.46
N ILE A 27 14.26 -4.37 -3.53
CA ILE A 27 14.87 -5.28 -4.49
C ILE A 27 15.32 -4.44 -5.69
N GLN A 28 16.57 -4.62 -6.14
CA GLN A 28 17.07 -4.05 -7.38
C GLN A 28 17.07 -5.10 -8.48
N ALA A 29 16.47 -4.77 -9.61
CA ALA A 29 16.57 -5.49 -10.87
C ALA A 29 17.48 -4.70 -11.80
N GLN A 30 18.63 -5.28 -12.19
CA GLN A 30 19.60 -4.62 -13.05
C GLN A 30 19.98 -5.50 -14.25
N GLY A 31 19.94 -4.93 -15.44
CA GLY A 31 20.29 -5.57 -16.69
C GLY A 31 19.45 -5.09 -17.86
N GLU A 32 19.90 -5.33 -19.09
CA GLU A 32 19.25 -4.85 -20.32
C GLU A 32 17.81 -5.35 -20.46
N ASP A 33 17.47 -6.52 -19.88
CA ASP A 33 16.14 -7.12 -19.93
C ASP A 33 15.30 -6.81 -18.69
N ALA A 34 15.75 -5.97 -17.74
CA ALA A 34 15.06 -5.76 -16.47
C ALA A 34 13.62 -5.29 -16.65
N ALA A 35 13.36 -4.33 -17.55
CA ALA A 35 12.03 -3.80 -17.81
C ALA A 35 11.11 -4.85 -18.45
N ASP A 36 11.59 -5.57 -19.46
CA ASP A 36 10.82 -6.62 -20.15
C ASP A 36 10.50 -7.79 -19.22
N PHE A 37 11.50 -8.22 -18.43
CA PHE A 37 11.33 -9.28 -17.44
C PHE A 37 10.24 -8.91 -16.41
N LEU A 38 10.37 -7.75 -15.76
CA LEU A 38 9.41 -7.31 -14.75
C LEU A 38 8.02 -7.04 -15.36
N HIS A 39 7.95 -6.52 -16.58
CA HIS A 39 6.69 -6.37 -17.30
C HIS A 39 5.95 -7.69 -17.44
N LYS A 40 6.64 -8.81 -17.67
CA LYS A 40 6.07 -10.15 -17.77
C LYS A 40 5.73 -10.80 -16.43
N GLN A 41 6.13 -10.21 -15.30
CA GLN A 41 5.87 -10.75 -13.94
C GLN A 41 4.82 -9.96 -13.17
N LEU A 42 4.65 -8.67 -13.45
CA LEU A 42 3.86 -7.75 -12.63
C LEU A 42 2.54 -7.34 -13.29
N SER A 43 1.57 -6.94 -12.49
CA SER A 43 0.23 -6.53 -12.95
C SER A 43 0.18 -5.20 -13.69
N ASN A 44 1.27 -4.41 -13.66
CA ASN A 44 1.33 -3.09 -14.28
C ASN A 44 2.41 -3.01 -15.37
N ASP A 45 2.33 -2.00 -16.23
CA ASP A 45 3.26 -1.81 -17.33
C ASP A 45 4.59 -1.25 -16.82
N VAL A 46 5.64 -2.06 -16.88
CA VAL A 46 7.02 -1.68 -16.54
C VAL A 46 7.84 -1.36 -17.79
N LEU A 47 7.45 -1.94 -18.94
CA LEU A 47 8.21 -1.77 -20.19
C LEU A 47 8.14 -0.30 -20.66
N LEU A 48 6.95 0.28 -20.66
CA LEU A 48 6.72 1.67 -21.06
C LEU A 48 6.90 2.68 -19.91
N LEU A 49 7.37 2.25 -18.74
CA LEU A 49 7.67 3.16 -17.64
C LEU A 49 8.89 4.02 -17.99
N PRO A 50 8.77 5.35 -18.05
CA PRO A 50 9.91 6.24 -18.30
C PRO A 50 10.95 6.16 -17.17
N VAL A 51 12.21 6.43 -17.48
CA VAL A 51 13.27 6.62 -16.48
C VAL A 51 12.88 7.81 -15.59
N GLY A 52 13.14 7.71 -14.29
CA GLY A 52 12.75 8.69 -13.28
C GLY A 52 11.28 8.61 -12.86
N GLN A 53 10.49 7.63 -13.34
CA GLN A 53 9.09 7.49 -12.99
C GLN A 53 8.80 6.21 -12.21
N SER A 54 7.62 6.15 -11.60
CA SER A 54 7.20 5.02 -10.79
C SER A 54 5.77 4.55 -11.08
N ARG A 55 5.45 3.34 -10.61
CA ARG A 55 4.10 2.75 -10.66
C ARG A 55 3.87 1.82 -9.48
N LEU A 56 2.62 1.72 -9.02
CA LEU A 56 2.18 0.63 -8.17
C LEU A 56 1.95 -0.62 -9.02
N ALA A 57 2.34 -1.78 -8.53
CA ALA A 57 2.09 -3.06 -9.17
C ALA A 57 1.85 -4.17 -8.14
N ALA A 58 1.11 -5.20 -8.53
CA ALA A 58 1.00 -6.45 -7.81
C ALA A 58 1.89 -7.51 -8.46
N PHE A 59 2.57 -8.29 -7.63
CA PHE A 59 3.17 -9.56 -8.03
C PHE A 59 2.20 -10.68 -7.60
N CYS A 60 1.77 -11.50 -8.55
CA CYS A 60 0.71 -12.48 -8.33
C CYS A 60 1.21 -13.92 -8.61
N SER A 61 0.60 -14.88 -7.92
CA SER A 61 0.69 -16.28 -8.28
C SER A 61 -0.10 -16.59 -9.56
N ALA A 62 0.09 -17.78 -10.14
CA ALA A 62 -0.70 -18.25 -11.28
C ALA A 62 -2.23 -18.29 -11.01
N LYS A 63 -2.62 -18.36 -9.71
CA LYS A 63 -4.02 -18.30 -9.27
C LYS A 63 -4.54 -16.86 -9.10
N GLY A 64 -3.77 -15.84 -9.53
CA GLY A 64 -4.13 -14.42 -9.39
C GLY A 64 -4.06 -13.87 -7.97
N ARG A 65 -3.51 -14.63 -7.01
CA ARG A 65 -3.37 -14.19 -5.62
C ARG A 65 -2.12 -13.35 -5.46
N MET A 66 -2.23 -12.21 -4.76
CA MET A 66 -1.11 -11.31 -4.53
C MET A 66 -0.08 -11.92 -3.59
N GLN A 67 1.17 -11.89 -4.02
CA GLN A 67 2.35 -12.34 -3.28
C GLN A 67 3.17 -11.16 -2.75
N ALA A 68 3.09 -10.02 -3.43
CA ALA A 68 3.64 -8.75 -2.96
C ALA A 68 2.92 -7.58 -3.63
N SER A 69 2.92 -6.44 -2.93
CA SER A 69 2.66 -5.11 -3.47
C SER A 69 4.00 -4.42 -3.70
N LEU A 70 4.17 -3.78 -4.85
CA LEU A 70 5.44 -3.22 -5.28
C LEU A 70 5.24 -1.78 -5.74
N ILE A 71 6.03 -0.85 -5.19
CA ILE A 71 6.26 0.43 -5.84
C ILE A 71 7.48 0.26 -6.73
N VAL A 72 7.25 0.29 -8.04
CA VAL A 72 8.27 0.09 -9.07
C VAL A 72 8.82 1.45 -9.46
N VAL A 73 10.12 1.68 -9.31
CA VAL A 73 10.80 2.93 -9.65
C VAL A 73 11.90 2.64 -10.66
N LYS A 74 11.80 3.18 -11.88
CA LYS A 74 12.82 3.01 -12.92
C LYS A 74 13.85 4.12 -12.81
N THR A 75 15.04 3.81 -12.27
CA THR A 75 16.09 4.79 -12.00
C THR A 75 17.06 4.96 -13.16
N ALA A 76 17.19 3.95 -14.03
CA ALA A 76 17.98 3.99 -15.25
C ALA A 76 17.34 3.10 -16.33
N PRO A 77 17.78 3.15 -17.59
CA PRO A 77 17.24 2.30 -18.66
C PRO A 77 17.28 0.80 -18.31
N ASP A 78 18.30 0.39 -17.58
CA ASP A 78 18.63 -0.98 -17.18
C ASP A 78 18.47 -1.24 -15.67
N THR A 79 17.98 -0.28 -14.90
CA THR A 79 17.92 -0.40 -13.43
C THR A 79 16.52 0.00 -12.91
N ILE A 80 15.91 -0.94 -12.21
CA ILE A 80 14.57 -0.78 -11.62
C ILE A 80 14.61 -1.20 -10.15
N LEU A 81 14.06 -0.38 -9.29
CA LEU A 81 13.89 -0.65 -7.87
C LEU A 81 12.44 -1.10 -7.61
N LEU A 82 12.29 -2.13 -6.79
CA LEU A 82 11.02 -2.63 -6.30
C LEU A 82 10.98 -2.39 -4.79
N VAL A 83 10.17 -1.45 -4.35
CA VAL A 83 9.97 -1.18 -2.92
C VAL A 83 8.75 -1.97 -2.44
N LEU A 84 8.92 -2.72 -1.35
CA LEU A 84 7.92 -3.63 -0.82
C LEU A 84 8.04 -3.80 0.69
N SER A 85 7.08 -4.51 1.30
CA SER A 85 7.18 -4.89 2.72
C SER A 85 8.41 -5.78 2.95
N LEU A 86 9.20 -5.45 3.97
CA LEU A 86 10.47 -6.13 4.28
C LEU A 86 10.26 -7.61 4.62
N ASP A 87 9.14 -7.96 5.27
CA ASP A 87 8.80 -9.32 5.63
C ASP A 87 8.52 -10.23 4.42
N LEU A 88 8.18 -9.64 3.26
CA LEU A 88 7.97 -10.34 1.99
C LEU A 88 9.19 -10.32 1.07
N LEU A 89 10.23 -9.54 1.38
CA LEU A 89 11.35 -9.29 0.47
C LEU A 89 12.08 -10.56 0.06
N ALA A 90 12.51 -11.37 1.03
CA ALA A 90 13.33 -12.56 0.76
C ALA A 90 12.60 -13.58 -0.12
N GLN A 91 11.32 -13.83 0.17
CA GLN A 91 10.52 -14.79 -0.62
C GLN A 91 10.18 -14.22 -2.01
N THR A 92 9.91 -12.90 -2.14
CA THR A 92 9.63 -12.24 -3.42
C THR A 92 10.88 -12.26 -4.29
N LEU A 93 12.04 -11.91 -3.74
CA LEU A 93 13.33 -11.97 -4.44
C LEU A 93 13.63 -13.38 -4.94
N LYS A 94 13.51 -14.38 -4.07
CA LYS A 94 13.71 -15.79 -4.42
C LYS A 94 12.78 -16.21 -5.56
N ARG A 95 11.50 -15.87 -5.46
CA ARG A 95 10.50 -16.29 -6.44
C ARG A 95 10.70 -15.60 -7.80
N LEU A 96 10.94 -14.30 -7.84
CA LEU A 96 11.27 -13.59 -9.07
C LEU A 96 12.54 -14.16 -9.72
N SER A 97 13.59 -14.43 -8.93
CA SER A 97 14.85 -14.99 -9.43
C SER A 97 14.68 -16.37 -10.08
N MET A 98 13.71 -17.18 -9.64
CA MET A 98 13.42 -18.47 -10.26
C MET A 98 12.91 -18.37 -11.71
N PHE A 99 12.34 -17.22 -12.09
CA PHE A 99 11.84 -16.96 -13.46
C PHE A 99 12.88 -16.29 -14.35
N VAL A 100 14.04 -15.91 -13.80
CA VAL A 100 15.18 -15.39 -14.58
C VAL A 100 15.92 -16.56 -15.24
N LEU A 101 15.39 -17.05 -16.36
CA LEU A 101 15.97 -18.21 -17.07
C LEU A 101 17.03 -17.80 -18.08
N ARG A 102 16.66 -16.94 -19.04
CA ARG A 102 17.52 -16.45 -20.15
C ARG A 102 17.59 -14.94 -20.20
N ALA A 103 16.78 -14.24 -19.39
CA ALA A 103 16.78 -12.78 -19.34
C ALA A 103 18.08 -12.27 -18.72
N LYS A 104 18.66 -11.26 -19.35
CA LYS A 104 19.86 -10.58 -18.85
C LYS A 104 19.48 -9.58 -17.78
N VAL A 105 19.07 -10.09 -16.63
CA VAL A 105 18.69 -9.32 -15.43
C VAL A 105 19.23 -10.01 -14.19
N LYS A 106 19.78 -9.24 -13.27
CA LYS A 106 20.20 -9.68 -11.94
C LYS A 106 19.29 -9.04 -10.91
N MET A 107 18.69 -9.88 -10.04
CA MET A 107 17.86 -9.44 -8.92
C MET A 107 18.67 -9.51 -7.63
N THR A 108 18.70 -8.45 -6.85
CA THR A 108 19.44 -8.41 -5.57
C THR A 108 18.65 -7.68 -4.50
N ASP A 109 18.84 -8.06 -3.23
CA ASP A 109 18.43 -7.23 -2.11
C ASP A 109 19.34 -6.00 -2.04
N ALA A 110 18.75 -4.83 -2.21
CA ALA A 110 19.42 -3.54 -2.18
C ALA A 110 19.02 -2.69 -0.97
N THR A 111 18.33 -3.27 0.02
CA THR A 111 17.85 -2.55 1.21
C THR A 111 18.98 -1.80 1.94
N GLY A 112 20.16 -2.41 2.03
CA GLY A 112 21.34 -1.75 2.62
C GLY A 112 22.04 -0.71 1.73
N GLN A 113 21.62 -0.53 0.48
CA GLN A 113 22.22 0.43 -0.48
C GLN A 113 21.34 1.67 -0.67
N TRP A 114 20.05 1.57 -0.33
CA TRP A 114 19.05 2.62 -0.45
C TRP A 114 18.47 2.97 0.91
N GLN A 115 18.27 4.24 1.14
CA GLN A 115 17.53 4.72 2.30
C GLN A 115 16.13 5.16 1.88
N LEU A 116 15.15 4.76 2.68
CA LEU A 116 13.75 5.07 2.48
C LEU A 116 13.26 5.99 3.60
N ARG A 117 12.50 7.04 3.23
CA ARG A 117 11.83 7.93 4.19
C ARG A 117 10.40 8.19 3.73
N GLY A 118 9.49 8.17 4.68
CA GLY A 118 8.13 8.66 4.51
C GLY A 118 8.08 10.16 4.78
N LEU A 119 7.49 10.92 3.87
CA LEU A 119 7.26 12.36 4.03
C LEU A 119 5.76 12.60 4.11
N LEU A 120 5.33 13.37 5.11
CA LEU A 120 3.93 13.64 5.38
C LEU A 120 3.69 15.16 5.43
N GLY A 121 2.50 15.59 5.00
CA GLY A 121 2.05 16.96 5.08
C GLY A 121 2.81 17.92 4.18
N ASP A 122 3.18 19.09 4.71
CA ASP A 122 3.88 20.13 3.96
C ASP A 122 5.22 19.65 3.40
N ARG A 123 5.89 18.72 4.12
CA ARG A 123 7.16 18.15 3.63
C ARG A 123 6.97 17.35 2.35
N ALA A 124 5.91 16.57 2.25
CA ALA A 124 5.55 15.90 1.01
C ALA A 124 5.14 16.90 -0.06
N LYS A 125 4.28 17.86 0.29
CA LYS A 125 3.77 18.88 -0.65
C LYS A 125 4.88 19.72 -1.28
N VAL A 126 5.86 20.16 -0.50
CA VAL A 126 7.00 20.96 -0.99
C VAL A 126 7.82 20.20 -2.04
N LEU A 127 8.03 18.89 -1.85
CA LEU A 127 8.81 18.09 -2.81
C LEU A 127 8.00 17.68 -4.04
N LEU A 128 6.73 17.37 -3.85
CA LEU A 128 5.88 16.81 -4.91
C LEU A 128 5.20 17.87 -5.77
N GLY A 129 4.97 19.07 -5.23
CA GLY A 129 4.07 20.04 -5.87
C GLY A 129 2.67 19.42 -6.05
N ASP A 130 2.18 19.41 -7.28
CA ASP A 130 0.88 18.85 -7.67
C ASP A 130 1.01 17.47 -8.37
N ALA A 131 2.12 16.74 -8.12
CA ALA A 131 2.32 15.43 -8.70
C ALA A 131 1.18 14.47 -8.30
N ALA A 132 0.58 13.81 -9.30
CA ALA A 132 -0.44 12.80 -9.08
C ALA A 132 0.16 11.54 -8.42
N PRO A 133 -0.64 10.73 -7.72
CA PRO A 133 -0.17 9.47 -7.14
C PRO A 133 0.60 8.62 -8.16
N TRP A 134 1.69 8.01 -7.70
CA TRP A 134 2.65 7.19 -8.44
C TRP A 134 3.54 7.96 -9.41
N HIS A 135 3.40 9.27 -9.56
CA HIS A 135 4.42 10.08 -10.24
C HIS A 135 5.62 10.31 -9.33
N THR A 136 6.79 10.46 -9.95
CA THR A 136 8.05 10.66 -9.24
C THR A 136 8.64 12.01 -9.61
N VAL A 137 9.15 12.71 -8.59
CA VAL A 137 10.00 13.89 -8.76
C VAL A 137 11.43 13.47 -8.48
N GLU A 138 12.31 13.61 -9.48
CA GLU A 138 13.73 13.33 -9.34
C GLU A 138 14.49 14.56 -8.85
N MET A 139 15.40 14.36 -7.90
CA MET A 139 16.19 15.40 -7.27
C MET A 139 17.65 14.96 -7.12
N ALA A 140 18.46 15.22 -8.12
CA ALA A 140 19.91 14.94 -8.08
C ALA A 140 20.25 13.50 -7.62
N GLY A 141 19.53 12.49 -8.13
CA GLY A 141 19.72 11.08 -7.82
C GLY A 141 18.99 10.59 -6.57
N ALA A 142 18.11 11.41 -5.99
CA ALA A 142 17.04 10.99 -5.08
C ALA A 142 15.70 11.05 -5.80
N TYR A 143 14.74 10.26 -5.35
CA TYR A 143 13.41 10.15 -5.95
C TYR A 143 12.34 10.36 -4.89
N ALA A 144 11.39 11.25 -5.13
CA ALA A 144 10.19 11.41 -4.31
C ALA A 144 8.99 10.90 -5.09
N VAL A 145 8.46 9.75 -4.69
CA VAL A 145 7.26 9.16 -5.28
C VAL A 145 6.02 9.70 -4.58
N ALA A 146 5.12 10.33 -5.32
CA ALA A 146 3.83 10.74 -4.80
C ALA A 146 3.00 9.50 -4.45
N LEU A 147 2.58 9.38 -3.20
CA LEU A 147 1.66 8.33 -2.74
C LEU A 147 0.23 8.87 -2.68
N TYR A 148 -0.75 7.97 -2.57
CA TYR A 148 -2.10 8.39 -2.24
C TYR A 148 -2.11 9.15 -0.92
N PRO A 149 -2.78 10.31 -0.84
CA PRO A 149 -2.87 11.09 0.38
C PRO A 149 -3.63 10.31 1.46
N SER A 150 -3.30 10.54 2.71
CA SER A 150 -4.15 10.15 3.82
C SER A 150 -5.30 11.13 3.97
N VAL A 151 -6.45 10.68 4.45
CA VAL A 151 -7.59 11.56 4.74
C VAL A 151 -7.84 11.59 6.25
N LEU A 152 -7.81 12.80 6.82
CA LEU A 152 -8.14 13.03 8.22
C LEU A 152 -9.23 14.12 8.29
N SER A 153 -10.36 13.81 8.88
CA SER A 153 -11.47 14.77 9.05
C SER A 153 -11.81 15.52 7.75
N ASN A 154 -11.85 14.80 6.62
CA ASN A 154 -12.07 15.30 5.26
C ASN A 154 -10.94 16.20 4.69
N VAL A 155 -9.81 16.29 5.37
CA VAL A 155 -8.62 16.99 4.85
C VAL A 155 -7.64 15.97 4.27
N GLN A 156 -7.21 16.20 3.04
CA GLN A 156 -6.16 15.39 2.41
C GLN A 156 -4.79 15.82 2.93
N VAL A 157 -4.02 14.87 3.43
CA VAL A 157 -2.65 15.06 3.89
C VAL A 157 -1.72 14.40 2.86
N PRO A 158 -0.92 15.19 2.12
CA PRO A 158 0.00 14.67 1.11
C PRO A 158 1.02 13.70 1.71
N ARG A 159 1.36 12.67 0.95
CA ARG A 159 2.35 11.64 1.32
C ARG A 159 3.34 11.42 0.19
N ALA A 160 4.62 11.25 0.54
CA ALA A 160 5.65 10.84 -0.40
C ALA A 160 6.50 9.71 0.17
N LEU A 161 6.91 8.79 -0.70
CA LEU A 161 8.04 7.92 -0.46
C LEU A 161 9.27 8.58 -1.05
N TRP A 162 10.21 8.97 -0.20
CA TRP A 162 11.54 9.43 -0.63
C TRP A 162 12.51 8.26 -0.59
N LEU A 163 13.25 8.06 -1.67
CA LEU A 163 14.29 7.04 -1.77
C LEU A 163 15.55 7.60 -2.43
N ALA A 164 16.71 7.26 -1.87
CA ALA A 164 18.01 7.67 -2.38
C ALA A 164 19.11 6.69 -1.98
N PRO A 165 20.25 6.67 -2.69
CA PRO A 165 21.45 5.97 -2.22
C PRO A 165 21.82 6.41 -0.79
N ILE A 166 22.35 5.48 0.03
CA ILE A 166 22.71 5.76 1.44
C ILE A 166 23.75 6.89 1.60
N SER A 167 24.48 7.23 0.54
CA SER A 167 25.44 8.35 0.51
C SER A 167 24.81 9.74 0.43
N LYS A 168 23.49 9.83 0.14
CA LYS A 168 22.77 11.09 0.05
C LYS A 168 22.38 11.60 1.44
N ALA A 169 22.33 12.93 1.59
CA ALA A 169 21.75 13.53 2.80
C ALA A 169 20.26 13.22 2.89
N LEU A 170 19.77 13.02 4.11
CA LEU A 170 18.35 12.82 4.37
C LEU A 170 17.55 14.09 4.07
N PRO A 171 16.27 13.96 3.70
CA PRO A 171 15.40 15.12 3.56
C PRO A 171 15.24 15.81 4.92
N GLU A 172 15.34 17.13 4.92
CA GLU A 172 15.14 17.93 6.13
C GLU A 172 13.68 17.98 6.53
N GLY A 173 13.41 18.01 7.83
CA GLY A 173 12.07 18.15 8.39
C GLY A 173 11.98 17.69 9.84
N PRO A 174 10.87 18.02 10.53
CA PRO A 174 10.61 17.48 11.84
C PRO A 174 10.54 15.96 11.77
N GLU A 175 11.06 15.29 12.80
CA GLU A 175 10.96 13.84 12.91
C GLU A 175 9.51 13.43 13.13
N LEU A 176 9.06 12.45 12.36
CA LEU A 176 7.75 11.84 12.48
C LEU A 176 7.93 10.38 12.90
N SER A 177 7.19 9.94 13.92
CA SER A 177 7.30 8.56 14.37
C SER A 177 6.79 7.58 13.30
N SER A 178 7.32 6.35 13.33
CA SER A 178 6.91 5.29 12.39
C SER A 178 5.46 4.88 12.58
N GLU A 179 4.91 5.00 13.80
CA GLU A 179 3.52 4.69 14.11
C GLU A 179 2.57 5.68 13.45
N VAL A 180 2.89 6.97 13.47
CA VAL A 180 2.11 8.00 12.77
C VAL A 180 2.15 7.76 11.25
N TRP A 181 3.31 7.38 10.71
CA TRP A 181 3.41 7.02 9.30
C TRP A 181 2.55 5.79 8.96
N GLN A 182 2.64 4.70 9.74
CA GLN A 182 1.85 3.48 9.54
C GLN A 182 0.34 3.77 9.60
N TRP A 183 -0.07 4.61 10.56
CA TRP A 183 -1.46 5.06 10.59
C TRP A 183 -1.84 5.85 9.34
N ALA A 184 -0.98 6.74 8.86
CA ALA A 184 -1.20 7.46 7.61
C ALA A 184 -1.21 6.54 6.38
N GLU A 185 -0.51 5.40 6.40
CA GLU A 185 -0.63 4.34 5.37
C GLU A 185 -2.03 3.74 5.35
N VAL A 186 -2.57 3.36 6.50
CA VAL A 186 -3.95 2.86 6.63
C VAL A 186 -4.94 3.89 6.11
N MET A 187 -4.81 5.16 6.55
CA MET A 187 -5.71 6.25 6.17
C MET A 187 -5.64 6.66 4.70
N SER A 188 -4.63 6.18 3.96
CA SER A 188 -4.58 6.33 2.49
C SER A 188 -5.48 5.35 1.74
N GLY A 189 -6.03 4.35 2.41
CA GLY A 189 -6.85 3.31 1.78
C GLY A 189 -6.08 2.36 0.85
N VAL A 190 -4.77 2.56 0.64
CA VAL A 190 -3.93 1.74 -0.24
C VAL A 190 -3.23 0.66 0.57
N THR A 191 -3.50 -0.59 0.22
CA THR A 191 -2.91 -1.73 0.91
C THR A 191 -1.45 -1.93 0.56
N LEU A 192 -0.60 -2.01 1.58
CA LEU A 192 0.71 -2.62 1.50
C LEU A 192 0.59 -4.07 1.99
N LEU A 193 0.84 -5.04 1.11
CA LEU A 193 0.73 -6.46 1.46
C LEU A 193 1.85 -6.87 2.42
N THR A 194 1.50 -7.60 3.47
CA THR A 194 2.42 -8.12 4.48
C THR A 194 2.30 -9.64 4.59
N GLN A 195 3.24 -10.30 5.27
CA GLN A 195 3.31 -11.76 5.38
C GLN A 195 2.02 -12.42 5.91
N PRO A 196 1.30 -11.89 6.93
CA PRO A 196 0.08 -12.52 7.44
C PRO A 196 -1.04 -12.68 6.40
N VAL A 197 -1.03 -11.86 5.34
CA VAL A 197 -2.05 -11.86 4.29
C VAL A 197 -1.51 -12.27 2.91
N PHE A 198 -0.35 -12.94 2.92
CA PHE A 198 0.26 -13.50 1.70
C PHE A 198 -0.68 -14.47 0.98
N GLU A 199 -0.88 -14.27 -0.31
CA GLU A 199 -1.80 -15.06 -1.16
C GLU A 199 -3.28 -15.10 -0.70
N ALA A 200 -3.70 -14.24 0.22
CA ALA A 200 -5.08 -14.21 0.68
C ALA A 200 -6.03 -13.56 -0.35
N PHE A 201 -5.56 -12.61 -1.16
CA PHE A 201 -6.41 -11.73 -1.98
C PHE A 201 -5.98 -11.70 -3.45
N VAL A 202 -6.94 -11.47 -4.34
CA VAL A 202 -6.66 -10.98 -5.70
C VAL A 202 -6.62 -9.44 -5.67
N PRO A 203 -5.98 -8.77 -6.66
CA PRO A 203 -5.79 -7.32 -6.64
C PRO A 203 -7.07 -6.51 -6.41
N GLN A 204 -8.19 -6.90 -7.01
CA GLN A 204 -9.46 -6.19 -6.85
C GLN A 204 -10.05 -6.28 -5.44
N MET A 205 -9.78 -7.33 -4.70
CA MET A 205 -10.19 -7.43 -3.30
C MET A 205 -9.51 -6.40 -2.41
N LEU A 206 -8.39 -5.83 -2.90
CA LEU A 206 -7.61 -4.76 -2.26
C LEU A 206 -7.73 -3.42 -3.01
N ASN A 207 -8.72 -3.28 -3.89
CA ASN A 207 -9.00 -2.08 -4.69
C ASN A 207 -7.85 -1.63 -5.61
N TYR A 208 -6.93 -2.54 -5.99
CA TYR A 208 -5.72 -2.19 -6.74
C TYR A 208 -6.00 -1.61 -8.13
N GLU A 209 -7.09 -2.02 -8.77
CA GLU A 209 -7.51 -1.44 -10.05
C GLU A 209 -7.94 0.02 -9.88
N SER A 210 -8.56 0.36 -8.73
CA SER A 210 -9.04 1.71 -8.42
C SER A 210 -7.91 2.68 -8.10
N VAL A 211 -6.77 2.16 -7.63
CA VAL A 211 -5.59 2.96 -7.26
C VAL A 211 -4.43 2.83 -8.26
N GLY A 212 -4.70 2.32 -9.47
CA GLY A 212 -3.71 2.24 -10.54
C GLY A 212 -2.67 1.13 -10.39
N GLY A 213 -2.93 0.12 -9.56
CA GLY A 213 -2.03 -1.03 -9.35
C GLY A 213 -2.18 -2.15 -10.39
N VAL A 214 -3.17 -2.08 -11.28
CA VAL A 214 -3.40 -3.05 -12.36
C VAL A 214 -3.57 -2.34 -13.69
N ASN A 215 -2.88 -2.81 -14.72
CA ASN A 215 -3.06 -2.36 -16.09
C ASN A 215 -3.66 -3.50 -16.93
N PHE A 216 -4.92 -3.36 -17.33
CA PHE A 216 -5.64 -4.36 -18.12
C PHE A 216 -5.29 -4.34 -19.62
N LYS A 217 -4.55 -3.33 -20.08
CA LYS A 217 -4.16 -3.16 -21.50
C LYS A 217 -2.74 -3.64 -21.80
N LYS A 218 -1.98 -4.05 -20.78
CA LYS A 218 -0.63 -4.56 -20.95
C LYS A 218 -0.60 -6.05 -21.35
N GLY A 219 0.56 -6.54 -21.76
CA GLY A 219 0.83 -7.95 -22.06
C GLY A 219 0.65 -8.90 -20.88
N CYS A 220 0.78 -10.21 -21.13
CA CYS A 220 0.52 -11.27 -20.15
C CYS A 220 1.46 -11.23 -18.93
N TYR A 221 0.90 -11.65 -17.78
CA TYR A 221 1.63 -11.89 -16.53
C TYR A 221 0.96 -13.04 -15.75
N PRO A 222 1.64 -13.69 -14.79
CA PRO A 222 1.06 -14.79 -14.02
C PRO A 222 -0.22 -14.39 -13.29
N GLY A 223 -1.28 -15.19 -13.47
CA GLY A 223 -2.59 -14.96 -12.83
C GLY A 223 -3.48 -13.91 -13.50
N GLN A 224 -3.05 -13.30 -14.62
CA GLN A 224 -3.83 -12.29 -15.34
C GLN A 224 -5.23 -12.76 -15.72
N GLU A 225 -5.42 -14.03 -16.11
CA GLU A 225 -6.74 -14.55 -16.47
C GLU A 225 -7.74 -14.42 -15.31
N VAL A 226 -7.33 -14.78 -14.09
CA VAL A 226 -8.18 -14.66 -12.89
C VAL A 226 -8.47 -13.19 -12.57
N VAL A 227 -7.44 -12.33 -12.64
CA VAL A 227 -7.56 -10.88 -12.41
C VAL A 227 -8.49 -10.24 -13.45
N ALA A 228 -8.32 -10.55 -14.75
CA ALA A 228 -9.16 -10.03 -15.81
C ALA A 228 -10.60 -10.56 -15.71
N ARG A 229 -10.78 -11.86 -15.40
CA ARG A 229 -12.11 -12.43 -15.20
C ARG A 229 -12.86 -11.75 -14.06
N SER A 230 -12.17 -11.46 -12.95
CA SER A 230 -12.75 -10.72 -11.81
C SER A 230 -13.24 -9.34 -12.20
N GLN A 231 -12.59 -8.67 -13.19
CA GLN A 231 -12.97 -7.35 -13.67
C GLN A 231 -14.09 -7.38 -14.71
N PHE A 232 -14.01 -8.30 -15.70
CA PHE A 232 -14.84 -8.22 -16.91
C PHE A 232 -15.98 -9.24 -16.99
N ARG A 233 -15.98 -10.27 -16.14
CA ARG A 233 -16.97 -11.37 -16.20
C ARG A 233 -17.69 -11.66 -14.89
N GLY A 234 -17.54 -10.81 -13.89
CA GLY A 234 -18.18 -11.00 -12.58
C GLY A 234 -18.47 -9.69 -11.89
N THR A 235 -19.46 -9.67 -11.01
CA THR A 235 -19.61 -8.64 -9.99
C THR A 235 -18.50 -8.79 -8.96
N LEU A 236 -17.74 -7.74 -8.69
CA LEU A 236 -16.75 -7.73 -7.64
C LEU A 236 -17.45 -7.84 -6.28
N LYS A 237 -17.48 -9.05 -5.74
CA LYS A 237 -18.20 -9.35 -4.50
C LYS A 237 -17.43 -8.94 -3.23
N ARG A 238 -16.12 -8.74 -3.33
CA ARG A 238 -15.24 -8.37 -2.22
C ARG A 238 -14.45 -7.11 -2.55
N ARG A 239 -14.36 -6.23 -1.56
CA ARG A 239 -13.64 -4.95 -1.61
C ARG A 239 -12.97 -4.68 -0.27
N THR A 240 -11.96 -3.84 -0.28
CA THR A 240 -11.38 -3.29 0.95
C THR A 240 -12.13 -2.03 1.36
N ALA A 241 -12.51 -1.97 2.63
CA ALA A 241 -13.03 -0.78 3.29
C ALA A 241 -12.05 -0.27 4.34
N LEU A 242 -12.10 1.01 4.60
CA LEU A 242 -11.44 1.64 5.74
C LEU A 242 -12.40 1.58 6.94
N VAL A 243 -11.90 1.17 8.09
CA VAL A 243 -12.70 1.04 9.32
C VAL A 243 -11.99 1.63 10.52
N HIS A 244 -12.79 2.10 11.49
CA HIS A 244 -12.34 2.40 12.85
C HIS A 244 -12.73 1.27 13.80
N SER A 245 -11.85 0.98 14.78
CA SER A 245 -12.04 -0.04 15.82
C SER A 245 -11.63 0.50 17.19
N PRO A 246 -12.43 0.30 18.23
CA PRO A 246 -12.02 0.63 19.61
C PRO A 246 -10.99 -0.35 20.18
N VAL A 247 -10.78 -1.50 19.52
CA VAL A 247 -9.83 -2.54 19.94
C VAL A 247 -8.76 -2.76 18.90
N SER A 248 -7.61 -3.29 19.32
CA SER A 248 -6.51 -3.64 18.42
C SER A 248 -6.94 -4.70 17.40
N LEU A 249 -6.55 -4.47 16.15
CA LEU A 249 -6.72 -5.40 15.04
C LEU A 249 -5.36 -5.83 14.52
N THR A 250 -5.26 -7.07 14.03
CA THR A 250 -4.01 -7.59 13.44
C THR A 250 -4.25 -8.06 12.01
N PRO A 251 -3.31 -7.82 11.06
CA PRO A 251 -3.41 -8.37 9.71
C PRO A 251 -3.61 -9.90 9.74
N GLY A 252 -4.55 -10.39 8.93
CA GLY A 252 -4.96 -11.79 8.89
C GLY A 252 -6.08 -12.16 9.87
N GLN A 253 -6.45 -11.27 10.79
CA GLN A 253 -7.55 -11.50 11.72
C GLN A 253 -8.89 -11.57 10.99
N ASP A 254 -9.71 -12.55 11.36
CA ASP A 254 -11.06 -12.71 10.84
C ASP A 254 -12.01 -11.65 11.39
N VAL A 255 -12.98 -11.29 10.54
CA VAL A 255 -14.07 -10.35 10.84
C VAL A 255 -15.38 -11.05 10.52
N PHE A 256 -16.36 -10.87 11.41
CA PHE A 256 -17.64 -11.53 11.38
C PHE A 256 -18.78 -10.51 11.24
N THR A 257 -19.98 -11.01 10.99
CA THR A 257 -21.22 -10.21 11.10
C THR A 257 -22.17 -10.91 12.06
N PRO A 258 -22.95 -10.17 12.87
CA PRO A 258 -23.99 -10.77 13.71
C PRO A 258 -25.03 -11.60 12.94
N ALA A 259 -25.19 -11.33 11.64
CA ALA A 259 -26.11 -12.05 10.76
C ALA A 259 -25.61 -13.47 10.39
N ASP A 260 -24.30 -13.74 10.51
CA ASP A 260 -23.69 -15.05 10.26
C ASP A 260 -22.50 -15.23 11.22
N PRO A 261 -22.77 -15.66 12.47
CA PRO A 261 -21.73 -15.73 13.51
C PRO A 261 -20.74 -16.87 13.32
N GLU A 262 -21.09 -17.90 12.55
CA GLU A 262 -20.26 -19.08 12.37
C GLU A 262 -19.23 -18.95 11.24
N GLN A 263 -19.40 -17.96 10.33
CA GLN A 263 -18.55 -17.80 9.17
C GLN A 263 -17.89 -16.41 9.11
N ALA A 264 -16.55 -16.38 9.03
CA ALA A 264 -15.82 -15.16 8.75
C ALA A 264 -16.21 -14.58 7.38
N CYS A 265 -16.63 -13.32 7.37
CA CYS A 265 -17.10 -12.62 6.16
C CYS A 265 -16.06 -11.64 5.59
N ALA A 266 -15.07 -11.24 6.40
CA ALA A 266 -14.00 -10.33 6.02
C ALA A 266 -12.71 -10.68 6.77
N THR A 267 -11.59 -10.05 6.36
CA THR A 267 -10.26 -10.25 6.94
C THR A 267 -9.56 -8.90 7.05
N VAL A 268 -8.92 -8.65 8.18
CA VAL A 268 -8.08 -7.46 8.38
C VAL A 268 -6.85 -7.56 7.48
N VAL A 269 -6.59 -6.52 6.71
CA VAL A 269 -5.47 -6.47 5.76
C VAL A 269 -4.30 -5.67 6.32
N LEU A 270 -4.59 -4.51 6.90
CA LEU A 270 -3.61 -3.60 7.50
C LEU A 270 -4.28 -2.89 8.68
N SER A 271 -3.54 -2.62 9.74
CA SER A 271 -4.05 -1.91 10.92
C SER A 271 -2.97 -1.07 11.57
N ALA A 272 -3.35 0.05 12.15
CA ALA A 272 -2.47 0.90 12.95
C ALA A 272 -3.24 1.58 14.09
N ALA A 273 -2.53 1.81 15.19
CA ALA A 273 -3.05 2.60 16.30
C ALA A 273 -3.23 4.06 15.87
N ARG A 274 -4.31 4.67 16.29
CA ARG A 274 -4.53 6.10 16.09
C ARG A 274 -3.57 6.91 16.96
N PRO A 275 -2.95 7.95 16.38
CA PRO A 275 -1.99 8.77 17.13
C PRO A 275 -2.60 9.57 18.30
N ASP A 276 -3.94 9.74 18.30
CA ASP A 276 -4.66 10.38 19.41
C ASP A 276 -5.01 9.41 20.56
N GLY A 277 -4.62 8.13 20.43
CA GLY A 277 -4.90 7.10 21.42
C GLY A 277 -6.35 6.60 21.43
N GLN A 278 -7.18 7.04 20.49
CA GLN A 278 -8.60 6.66 20.44
C GLN A 278 -8.84 5.44 19.54
N GLY A 279 -8.24 4.31 19.88
CA GLY A 279 -8.42 3.06 19.15
C GLY A 279 -7.49 2.89 17.96
N PHE A 280 -7.99 2.21 16.91
CA PHE A 280 -7.23 1.75 15.75
C PHE A 280 -8.02 2.03 14.48
N ASP A 281 -7.32 2.33 13.41
CA ASP A 281 -7.92 2.33 12.07
C ASP A 281 -7.33 1.17 11.26
N ALA A 282 -8.13 0.58 10.37
CA ALA A 282 -7.70 -0.60 9.62
C ALA A 282 -8.29 -0.63 8.21
N LEU A 283 -7.60 -1.34 7.32
CA LEU A 283 -8.13 -1.79 6.03
C LEU A 283 -8.64 -3.21 6.20
N VAL A 284 -9.90 -3.45 5.86
CA VAL A 284 -10.56 -4.75 5.99
C VAL A 284 -11.15 -5.13 4.64
N SER A 285 -10.76 -6.31 4.12
CA SER A 285 -11.30 -6.84 2.87
C SER A 285 -12.42 -7.82 3.16
N GLY A 286 -13.63 -7.50 2.70
CA GLY A 286 -14.82 -8.31 2.93
C GLY A 286 -15.82 -8.26 1.79
N THR A 287 -16.91 -9.04 1.92
CA THR A 287 -17.98 -9.03 0.92
C THR A 287 -18.80 -7.73 1.03
N LEU A 288 -19.22 -7.19 -0.11
CA LEU A 288 -20.08 -5.99 -0.14
C LEU A 288 -21.38 -6.20 0.64
N GLU A 289 -21.93 -7.41 0.60
CA GLU A 289 -23.12 -7.78 1.35
C GLU A 289 -22.88 -7.72 2.86
N SER A 290 -21.75 -8.26 3.35
CA SER A 290 -21.43 -8.25 4.78
C SER A 290 -21.14 -6.86 5.33
N MET A 291 -20.59 -5.94 4.50
CA MET A 291 -20.39 -4.54 4.90
C MET A 291 -21.70 -3.87 5.34
N GLN A 292 -22.80 -4.17 4.66
CA GLN A 292 -24.12 -3.60 4.97
C GLN A 292 -24.74 -4.19 6.25
N LYS A 293 -24.27 -5.37 6.68
CA LYS A 293 -24.76 -6.07 7.88
C LYS A 293 -24.01 -5.71 9.17
N GLY A 294 -22.96 -4.86 9.05
CA GLY A 294 -22.07 -4.51 10.14
C GLY A 294 -20.97 -5.56 10.37
N TRP A 295 -19.77 -5.08 10.61
CA TRP A 295 -18.59 -5.91 10.87
C TRP A 295 -18.18 -5.86 12.33
N HIS A 296 -17.75 -7.00 12.86
CA HIS A 296 -17.28 -7.18 14.22
C HIS A 296 -15.92 -7.88 14.25
N ALA A 297 -15.03 -7.43 15.13
CA ALA A 297 -13.65 -7.93 15.22
C ALA A 297 -13.59 -9.31 15.89
N GLY A 298 -12.99 -10.29 15.23
CA GLY A 298 -12.64 -11.61 15.79
C GLY A 298 -13.80 -12.56 16.03
N THR A 299 -14.98 -12.08 16.43
CA THR A 299 -16.22 -12.86 16.62
C THR A 299 -17.43 -11.99 16.28
N ALA A 300 -18.61 -12.59 16.15
CA ALA A 300 -19.86 -11.87 15.89
C ALA A 300 -20.28 -10.95 17.06
N GLU A 301 -19.88 -11.29 18.29
CA GLU A 301 -20.10 -10.48 19.51
C GLU A 301 -18.91 -9.55 19.80
N GLY A 302 -17.87 -9.59 18.98
CA GLY A 302 -16.69 -8.74 19.12
C GLY A 302 -17.00 -7.25 18.97
N ALA A 303 -15.98 -6.40 19.11
CA ALA A 303 -16.15 -4.97 18.95
C ALA A 303 -16.65 -4.63 17.54
N ALA A 304 -17.67 -3.78 17.44
CA ALA A 304 -18.19 -3.30 16.18
C ALA A 304 -17.15 -2.41 15.47
N LEU A 305 -17.03 -2.57 14.14
CA LEU A 305 -16.17 -1.78 13.29
C LEU A 305 -17.01 -0.71 12.58
N GLU A 306 -16.58 0.55 12.72
CA GLU A 306 -17.21 1.68 12.05
C GLU A 306 -16.60 1.86 10.65
N LEU A 307 -17.43 1.90 9.61
CA LEU A 307 -16.99 2.15 8.25
C LEU A 307 -16.63 3.63 8.06
N LEU A 308 -15.43 3.87 7.53
CA LEU A 308 -14.94 5.20 7.18
C LEU A 308 -14.91 5.37 5.65
N PRO A 309 -15.03 6.61 5.12
CA PRO A 309 -14.91 6.86 3.69
C PRO A 309 -13.49 6.58 3.18
N LEU A 310 -13.40 5.91 2.03
CA LEU A 310 -12.12 5.76 1.32
C LEU A 310 -11.69 7.12 0.71
N PRO A 311 -10.37 7.40 0.64
CA PRO A 311 -9.87 8.66 0.09
C PRO A 311 -9.92 8.73 -1.45
N TYR A 312 -10.44 7.71 -2.10
CA TYR A 312 -10.57 7.62 -3.55
C TYR A 312 -11.89 6.92 -3.94
N PRO A 313 -12.44 7.23 -5.11
CA PRO A 313 -13.59 6.50 -5.62
C PRO A 313 -13.18 5.09 -6.06
N LEU A 314 -14.03 4.12 -5.78
CA LEU A 314 -13.90 2.79 -6.37
C LEU A 314 -14.29 2.88 -7.85
N LEU A 315 -13.50 2.25 -8.72
CA LEU A 315 -13.89 2.08 -10.11
C LEU A 315 -15.14 1.20 -10.13
N ALA A 316 -16.17 1.70 -10.81
CA ALA A 316 -17.34 0.91 -11.12
C ALA A 316 -16.94 -0.29 -12.01
N ASP A 317 -17.73 -1.36 -11.97
CA ASP A 317 -17.57 -2.47 -12.90
C ASP A 317 -17.64 -1.92 -14.34
N ILE A 318 -16.56 -2.16 -15.12
CA ILE A 318 -16.40 -1.69 -16.50
C ILE A 318 -17.12 -2.69 -17.44
#